data_49649ccc64db2513aec782d637ca2b85
#
_entry.id   49649ccc64db2513aec782d637ca2b85
#
_cell.length_a   1.000
_cell.length_b   1.000
_cell.length_c   1.000
_cell.angle_alpha   90.00
_cell.angle_beta   90.00
_cell.angle_gamma   90.00
#
_symmetry.space_group_name_H-M   'P 1'
#
loop_
_entity.id
_entity.type
_entity.pdbx_description
1 polymer ?
#
loop_
_entity_poly.entity_id
_entity_poly.type
_entity_poly.pdbx_seq_one_letter_code
_entity_poly.pdbx_strand_id
1 'polypeptide(L)'
;MREHALFNMSSGPVQGSARTLRALSQQILYHHDPEFAEIFDACTEKLQRFFKTSGDVIIMQGEALLGLEAAAFCTIEPGDKCLNLVSGIYGHLYAWYIEAFGGQIVEVRTDYNKAIDPAEVEKAFADNPDIKIMAVVHSETPSGTVNPIEELCPIAKKHGALTIVD
;
A
#
# COMPACT_ATOMS: atom_id res chain seq x y z
N MET A 1 -28.53 24.06 -2.21
CA MET A 1 -28.23 22.94 -1.26
C MET A 1 -29.03 21.72 -1.71
N ARG A 2 -28.45 20.51 -1.70
CA ARG A 2 -29.22 19.30 -2.00
C ARG A 2 -30.14 18.97 -0.82
N GLU A 3 -31.40 18.75 -1.08
CA GLU A 3 -32.42 18.50 -0.04
C GLU A 3 -32.34 17.08 0.57
N HIS A 4 -31.58 16.16 -0.05
CA HIS A 4 -31.47 14.78 0.40
C HIS A 4 -30.02 14.43 0.70
N ALA A 5 -29.80 13.73 1.82
CA ALA A 5 -28.53 13.11 2.13
C ALA A 5 -28.27 11.99 1.10
N LEU A 6 -27.18 12.13 0.34
CA LEU A 6 -26.73 11.08 -0.57
C LEU A 6 -25.71 10.21 0.16
N PHE A 7 -25.95 8.92 0.16
CA PHE A 7 -24.93 7.96 0.59
C PHE A 7 -23.91 7.75 -0.54
N ASN A 8 -22.66 8.08 -0.26
CA ASN A 8 -21.57 7.74 -1.17
C ASN A 8 -21.08 6.32 -0.86
N MET A 9 -21.38 5.38 -1.77
CA MET A 9 -21.00 3.98 -1.69
C MET A 9 -19.83 3.63 -2.60
N SER A 10 -19.09 4.65 -3.09
CA SER A 10 -17.89 4.41 -3.90
C SER A 10 -16.77 3.83 -3.05
N SER A 11 -15.85 3.10 -3.70
CA SER A 11 -14.63 2.59 -3.08
C SER A 11 -13.64 3.70 -2.68
N GLY A 12 -13.72 4.84 -3.35
CA GLY A 12 -12.97 6.07 -3.10
C GLY A 12 -13.28 7.13 -4.15
N PRO A 13 -13.37 8.40 -3.77
CA PRO A 13 -13.47 8.96 -2.40
C PRO A 13 -14.71 8.49 -1.63
N VAL A 14 -14.52 8.13 -0.36
CA VAL A 14 -15.60 7.66 0.52
C VAL A 14 -16.24 8.81 1.31
N GLN A 15 -17.44 8.58 1.82
CA GLN A 15 -18.10 9.54 2.69
C GLN A 15 -17.43 9.57 4.08
N GLY A 16 -17.00 10.75 4.50
CA GLY A 16 -16.48 10.97 5.83
C GLY A 16 -17.56 10.81 6.91
N SER A 17 -17.22 10.15 8.03
CA SER A 17 -18.12 10.06 9.16
C SER A 17 -18.35 11.46 9.77
N ALA A 18 -19.49 11.68 10.43
CA ALA A 18 -19.77 12.93 11.10
C ALA A 18 -18.71 13.28 12.17
N ARG A 19 -18.08 12.26 12.78
CA ARG A 19 -16.99 12.45 13.74
C ARG A 19 -15.73 12.97 13.03
N THR A 20 -15.36 12.37 11.90
CA THR A 20 -14.22 12.79 11.08
C THR A 20 -14.40 14.23 10.58
N LEU A 21 -15.59 14.54 10.04
CA LEU A 21 -15.90 15.88 9.53
C LEU A 21 -15.83 16.94 10.63
N ARG A 22 -16.30 16.64 11.85
CA ARG A 22 -16.17 17.54 13.00
C ARG A 22 -14.70 17.77 13.39
N ALA A 23 -13.88 16.74 13.37
CA ALA A 23 -12.45 16.87 13.66
C ALA A 23 -11.74 17.75 12.62
N LEU A 24 -12.06 17.58 11.32
CA LEU A 24 -11.52 18.40 10.24
C LEU A 24 -11.96 19.89 10.31
N SER A 25 -13.04 20.21 11.00
CA SER A 25 -13.53 21.57 11.16
C SER A 25 -12.92 22.31 12.38
N GLN A 26 -12.03 21.67 13.13
CA GLN A 26 -11.36 22.31 14.26
C GLN A 26 -10.28 23.29 13.81
N GLN A 27 -9.91 24.19 14.72
CA GLN A 27 -8.80 25.11 14.50
C GLN A 27 -7.50 24.32 14.28
N ILE A 28 -6.68 24.79 13.35
CA ILE A 28 -5.37 24.20 13.09
C ILE A 28 -4.44 24.50 14.26
N LEU A 29 -3.81 23.47 14.79
CA LEU A 29 -2.77 23.59 15.81
C LEU A 29 -1.42 23.91 15.16
N TYR A 30 -0.60 24.66 15.87
CA TYR A 30 0.76 24.92 15.44
C TYR A 30 1.62 23.66 15.68
N HIS A 31 2.31 23.20 14.65
CA HIS A 31 3.03 21.92 14.67
C HIS A 31 4.23 21.84 15.63
N HIS A 32 4.69 22.98 16.20
CA HIS A 32 5.69 23.00 17.27
C HIS A 32 5.08 23.11 18.68
N ASP A 33 3.77 23.18 18.81
CA ASP A 33 3.13 23.19 20.13
C ASP A 33 3.17 21.78 20.76
N PRO A 34 3.40 21.69 22.07
CA PRO A 34 3.37 20.43 22.80
C PRO A 34 2.06 19.64 22.60
N GLU A 35 0.92 20.36 22.55
CA GLU A 35 -0.39 19.74 22.28
C GLU A 35 -0.44 19.03 20.93
N PHE A 36 0.16 19.62 19.89
CA PHE A 36 0.24 18.96 18.58
C PHE A 36 1.10 17.70 18.66
N ALA A 37 2.25 17.76 19.34
CA ALA A 37 3.13 16.61 19.50
C ALA A 37 2.41 15.44 20.21
N GLU A 38 1.70 15.71 21.30
CA GLU A 38 0.93 14.70 22.03
C GLU A 38 -0.14 14.04 21.14
N ILE A 39 -0.85 14.83 20.33
CA ILE A 39 -1.86 14.30 19.40
C ILE A 39 -1.20 13.46 18.30
N PHE A 40 -0.07 13.92 17.76
CA PHE A 40 0.65 13.21 16.70
C PHE A 40 1.18 11.86 17.20
N ASP A 41 1.81 11.85 18.37
CA ASP A 41 2.33 10.63 19.00
C ASP A 41 1.19 9.63 19.29
N ALA A 42 0.07 10.12 19.83
CA ALA A 42 -1.09 9.28 20.06
C ALA A 42 -1.71 8.71 18.77
N CYS A 43 -1.64 9.44 17.65
CA CYS A 43 -2.04 8.93 16.34
C CYS A 43 -1.11 7.84 15.84
N THR A 44 0.21 8.08 15.94
CA THR A 44 1.24 7.12 15.52
C THR A 44 1.13 5.81 16.30
N GLU A 45 0.99 5.87 17.64
CA GLU A 45 0.77 4.68 18.47
C GLU A 45 -0.50 3.90 18.10
N LYS A 46 -1.60 4.60 17.77
CA LYS A 46 -2.84 3.95 17.32
C LYS A 46 -2.65 3.25 15.98
N LEU A 47 -1.92 3.87 15.05
CA LEU A 47 -1.60 3.29 13.76
C LEU A 47 -0.66 2.10 13.89
N GLN A 48 0.34 2.14 14.77
CA GLN A 48 1.19 0.98 15.06
C GLN A 48 0.36 -0.21 15.54
N ARG A 49 -0.58 0.01 16.45
CA ARG A 49 -1.52 -1.05 16.89
C ARG A 49 -2.42 -1.55 15.76
N PHE A 50 -2.89 -0.64 14.89
CA PHE A 50 -3.73 -1.00 13.76
C PHE A 50 -2.97 -1.86 12.74
N PHE A 51 -1.74 -1.46 12.39
CA PHE A 51 -0.87 -2.21 11.47
C PHE A 51 -0.15 -3.39 12.13
N LYS A 52 -0.31 -3.58 13.44
CA LYS A 52 0.37 -4.65 14.21
C LYS A 52 1.89 -4.63 14.02
N THR A 53 2.47 -3.44 14.03
CA THR A 53 3.90 -3.22 13.83
C THR A 53 4.56 -2.59 15.06
N SER A 54 5.84 -2.92 15.27
CA SER A 54 6.73 -2.22 16.18
C SER A 54 7.64 -1.21 15.46
N GLY A 55 7.57 -1.16 14.13
CA GLY A 55 8.31 -0.21 13.31
C GLY A 55 7.67 1.17 13.33
N ASP A 56 8.37 2.14 12.76
CA ASP A 56 7.88 3.51 12.64
C ASP A 56 6.70 3.58 11.67
N VAL A 57 5.73 4.42 12.00
CA VAL A 57 4.61 4.76 11.13
C VAL A 57 4.73 6.21 10.69
N ILE A 58 4.86 6.41 9.40
CA ILE A 58 5.00 7.76 8.82
C ILE A 58 3.63 8.20 8.30
N ILE A 59 3.11 9.30 8.85
CA ILE A 59 1.88 9.93 8.40
C ILE A 59 2.25 10.94 7.32
N MET A 60 1.88 10.64 6.07
CA MET A 60 2.13 11.52 4.92
C MET A 60 0.87 12.31 4.56
N GLN A 61 1.05 13.57 4.18
CA GLN A 61 -0.04 14.40 3.68
C GLN A 61 -0.11 14.29 2.17
N GLY A 62 -1.08 13.56 1.68
CA GLY A 62 -1.27 13.35 0.25
C GLY A 62 -2.27 12.26 -0.04
N GLU A 63 -2.41 11.93 -1.31
CA GLU A 63 -3.15 10.77 -1.76
C GLU A 63 -2.35 9.48 -1.47
N ALA A 64 -3.04 8.34 -1.38
CA ALA A 64 -2.41 7.05 -1.09
C ALA A 64 -1.26 6.68 -2.05
N LEU A 65 -1.38 7.08 -3.33
CA LEU A 65 -0.32 6.88 -4.34
C LEU A 65 1.02 7.51 -3.95
N LEU A 66 1.00 8.61 -3.18
CA LEU A 66 2.24 9.22 -2.66
C LEU A 66 2.98 8.25 -1.72
N GLY A 67 2.25 7.47 -0.92
CA GLY A 67 2.85 6.44 -0.06
C GLY A 67 3.48 5.31 -0.87
N LEU A 68 2.82 4.88 -1.94
CA LEU A 68 3.34 3.83 -2.83
C LEU A 68 4.57 4.29 -3.60
N GLU A 69 4.55 5.52 -4.12
CA GLU A 69 5.70 6.13 -4.79
C GLU A 69 6.88 6.29 -3.82
N ALA A 70 6.63 6.78 -2.60
CA ALA A 70 7.66 6.91 -1.58
C ALA A 70 8.26 5.56 -1.19
N ALA A 71 7.44 4.51 -1.05
CA ALA A 71 7.91 3.16 -0.77
C ALA A 71 8.81 2.64 -1.89
N ALA A 72 8.41 2.81 -3.15
CA ALA A 72 9.21 2.43 -4.31
C ALA A 72 10.52 3.22 -4.36
N PHE A 73 10.47 4.55 -4.21
CA PHE A 73 11.65 5.42 -4.19
C PHE A 73 12.67 5.04 -3.12
N CYS A 74 12.19 4.68 -1.94
CA CYS A 74 13.07 4.34 -0.80
C CYS A 74 13.67 2.93 -0.88
N THR A 75 13.13 2.05 -1.73
CA THR A 75 13.52 0.63 -1.72
C THR A 75 14.08 0.12 -3.04
N ILE A 76 13.80 0.79 -4.16
CA ILE A 76 14.24 0.37 -5.49
C ILE A 76 15.49 1.15 -5.90
N GLU A 77 16.56 0.44 -6.21
CA GLU A 77 17.74 0.99 -6.85
C GLU A 77 17.77 0.62 -8.34
N PRO A 78 18.40 1.45 -9.19
CA PRO A 78 18.55 1.13 -10.61
C PRO A 78 19.17 -0.24 -10.84
N GLY A 79 18.47 -1.09 -11.60
CA GLY A 79 18.89 -2.45 -11.90
C GLY A 79 18.36 -3.52 -10.94
N ASP A 80 17.71 -3.15 -9.85
CA ASP A 80 17.09 -4.12 -8.94
C ASP A 80 15.96 -4.88 -9.62
N LYS A 81 15.92 -6.20 -9.46
CA LYS A 81 14.77 -7.00 -9.89
C LYS A 81 13.64 -6.90 -8.87
N CYS A 82 12.46 -6.53 -9.38
CA CYS A 82 11.24 -6.36 -8.62
C CYS A 82 10.17 -7.31 -9.14
N LEU A 83 9.66 -8.17 -8.29
CA LEU A 83 8.52 -9.03 -8.59
C LEU A 83 7.24 -8.23 -8.42
N ASN A 84 6.54 -7.97 -9.51
CA ASN A 84 5.26 -7.26 -9.52
C ASN A 84 4.10 -8.24 -9.66
N LEU A 85 3.22 -8.31 -8.65
CA LEU A 85 2.08 -9.21 -8.64
C LEU A 85 0.84 -8.48 -9.16
N VAL A 86 0.28 -8.96 -10.26
CA VAL A 86 -0.79 -8.28 -11.00
C VAL A 86 -2.05 -9.13 -11.03
N SER A 87 -3.01 -8.80 -10.17
CA SER A 87 -4.37 -9.36 -10.14
C SER A 87 -5.45 -8.34 -10.47
N GLY A 88 -5.04 -7.12 -10.83
CA GLY A 88 -5.91 -6.01 -11.15
C GLY A 88 -5.18 -4.79 -11.68
N ILE A 89 -5.94 -3.69 -11.81
CA ILE A 89 -5.40 -2.46 -12.41
C ILE A 89 -4.33 -1.81 -11.52
N TYR A 90 -4.50 -1.82 -10.18
CA TYR A 90 -3.53 -1.17 -9.30
C TYR A 90 -2.22 -1.94 -9.22
N GLY A 91 -2.27 -3.28 -9.22
CA GLY A 91 -1.06 -4.09 -9.38
C GLY A 91 -0.37 -3.83 -10.72
N HIS A 92 -1.14 -3.66 -11.80
CA HIS A 92 -0.56 -3.29 -13.09
C HIS A 92 0.08 -1.90 -13.08
N LEU A 93 -0.55 -0.92 -12.47
CA LEU A 93 -0.03 0.45 -12.41
C LEU A 93 1.24 0.56 -11.56
N TYR A 94 1.46 -0.36 -10.60
CA TYR A 94 2.66 -0.34 -9.78
C TYR A 94 3.94 -0.53 -10.60
N ALA A 95 3.86 -1.17 -11.77
CA ALA A 95 4.95 -1.29 -12.72
C ALA A 95 5.58 0.07 -13.08
N TRP A 96 4.78 1.14 -13.14
CA TRP A 96 5.28 2.48 -13.45
C TRP A 96 6.26 3.01 -12.41
N TYR A 97 6.03 2.73 -11.13
CA TYR A 97 6.98 3.12 -10.07
C TYR A 97 8.26 2.31 -10.18
N ILE A 98 8.18 1.00 -10.44
CA ILE A 98 9.37 0.16 -10.62
C ILE A 98 10.22 0.69 -11.78
N GLU A 99 9.62 0.97 -12.92
CA GLU A 99 10.31 1.51 -14.09
C GLU A 99 10.87 2.92 -13.85
N ALA A 100 10.09 3.80 -13.19
CA ALA A 100 10.50 5.18 -12.92
C ALA A 100 11.76 5.26 -12.05
N PHE A 101 11.97 4.30 -11.15
CA PHE A 101 13.15 4.24 -10.30
C PHE A 101 14.23 3.28 -10.84
N GLY A 102 14.08 2.82 -12.07
CA GLY A 102 15.09 2.03 -12.78
C GLY A 102 15.13 0.55 -12.42
N GLY A 103 14.10 0.04 -11.76
CA GLY A 103 13.96 -1.38 -11.47
C GLY A 103 13.65 -2.22 -12.71
N GLN A 104 13.97 -3.50 -12.66
CA GLN A 104 13.66 -4.50 -13.67
C GLN A 104 12.46 -5.33 -13.20
N ILE A 105 11.40 -5.37 -14.01
CA ILE A 105 10.16 -6.05 -13.66
C ILE A 105 10.26 -7.55 -13.97
N VAL A 106 9.99 -8.38 -12.97
CA VAL A 106 9.52 -9.75 -13.11
C VAL A 106 8.03 -9.73 -12.76
N GLU A 107 7.17 -10.26 -13.61
CA GLU A 107 5.74 -10.17 -13.40
C GLU A 107 5.11 -11.55 -13.19
N VAL A 108 4.26 -11.67 -12.15
CA VAL A 108 3.29 -12.75 -12.01
C VAL A 108 1.90 -12.13 -12.17
N ARG A 109 1.19 -12.56 -13.19
CA ARG A 109 -0.12 -12.02 -13.57
C ARG A 109 -1.19 -13.08 -13.56
N THR A 110 -2.36 -12.72 -13.07
CA THR A 110 -3.58 -13.52 -13.18
C THR A 110 -4.73 -12.68 -13.75
N ASP A 111 -5.87 -13.33 -14.01
CA ASP A 111 -7.09 -12.61 -14.40
C ASP A 111 -7.56 -11.68 -13.25
N TYR A 112 -8.13 -10.53 -13.59
CA TYR A 112 -8.51 -9.49 -12.62
C TYR A 112 -9.61 -9.90 -11.62
N ASN A 113 -10.19 -11.06 -11.76
CA ASN A 113 -11.16 -11.63 -10.81
C ASN A 113 -10.61 -12.83 -10.03
N LYS A 114 -9.30 -13.02 -10.05
CA LYS A 114 -8.62 -14.11 -9.36
C LYS A 114 -7.51 -13.56 -8.47
N ALA A 115 -7.31 -14.21 -7.34
CA ALA A 115 -6.16 -13.94 -6.49
C ALA A 115 -4.87 -14.53 -7.11
N ILE A 116 -3.74 -13.95 -6.74
CA ILE A 116 -2.42 -14.50 -7.09
C ILE A 116 -2.24 -15.86 -6.42
N ASP A 117 -1.75 -16.83 -7.21
CA ASP A 117 -1.38 -18.15 -6.70
C ASP A 117 -0.01 -18.10 -6.01
N PRO A 118 0.10 -18.45 -4.72
CA PRO A 118 1.38 -18.54 -4.02
C PRO A 118 2.41 -19.45 -4.71
N ALA A 119 1.97 -20.49 -5.39
CA ALA A 119 2.86 -21.41 -6.11
C ALA A 119 3.57 -20.71 -7.28
N GLU A 120 2.88 -19.82 -8.00
CA GLU A 120 3.49 -19.04 -9.08
C GLU A 120 4.50 -18.02 -8.53
N VAL A 121 4.26 -17.48 -7.34
CA VAL A 121 5.20 -16.56 -6.66
C VAL A 121 6.46 -17.30 -6.21
N GLU A 122 6.32 -18.49 -5.60
CA GLU A 122 7.47 -19.31 -5.21
C GLU A 122 8.30 -19.69 -6.44
N LYS A 123 7.64 -20.04 -7.57
CA LYS A 123 8.30 -20.33 -8.83
C LYS A 123 9.04 -19.11 -9.40
N ALA A 124 8.43 -17.93 -9.36
CA ALA A 124 9.05 -16.69 -9.84
C ALA A 124 10.36 -16.38 -9.08
N PHE A 125 10.36 -16.57 -7.76
CA PHE A 125 11.57 -16.44 -6.94
C PHE A 125 12.61 -17.53 -7.23
N ALA A 126 12.19 -18.78 -7.46
CA ALA A 126 13.11 -19.86 -7.81
C ALA A 126 13.79 -19.61 -9.17
N ASP A 127 13.05 -19.10 -10.13
CA ASP A 127 13.55 -18.77 -11.48
C ASP A 127 14.40 -17.48 -11.48
N ASN A 128 14.22 -16.61 -10.49
CA ASN A 128 14.90 -15.32 -10.37
C ASN A 128 15.39 -15.11 -8.91
N PRO A 129 16.47 -15.76 -8.52
CA PRO A 129 16.94 -15.71 -7.12
C PRO A 129 17.52 -14.34 -6.70
N ASP A 130 17.67 -13.42 -7.62
CA ASP A 130 18.16 -12.06 -7.45
C ASP A 130 17.04 -11.01 -7.31
N ILE A 131 15.77 -11.43 -7.19
CA ILE A 131 14.66 -10.54 -6.85
C ILE A 131 14.89 -9.97 -5.44
N LYS A 132 14.86 -8.64 -5.33
CA LYS A 132 15.05 -7.93 -4.06
C LYS A 132 13.74 -7.41 -3.44
N ILE A 133 12.72 -7.19 -4.26
CA ILE A 133 11.47 -6.56 -3.85
C ILE A 133 10.30 -7.30 -4.48
N MET A 134 9.23 -7.49 -3.69
CA MET A 134 7.93 -7.96 -4.19
C MET A 134 6.89 -6.88 -3.89
N ALA A 135 6.13 -6.49 -4.91
CA ALA A 135 5.01 -5.57 -4.79
C ALA A 135 3.68 -6.29 -5.03
N VAL A 136 2.70 -6.05 -4.16
CA VAL A 136 1.37 -6.65 -4.26
C VAL A 136 0.29 -5.69 -3.77
N VAL A 137 -0.85 -5.66 -4.45
CA VAL A 137 -2.06 -5.02 -3.95
C VAL A 137 -2.85 -6.03 -3.12
N HIS A 138 -3.11 -5.73 -1.84
CA HIS A 138 -3.87 -6.62 -0.98
C HIS A 138 -5.32 -6.76 -1.45
N SER A 139 -5.96 -5.63 -1.76
CA SER A 139 -7.36 -5.60 -2.15
C SER A 139 -7.55 -4.75 -3.41
N GLU A 140 -7.68 -5.39 -4.55
CA GLU A 140 -7.91 -4.73 -5.84
C GLU A 140 -9.30 -4.08 -5.89
N THR A 141 -9.31 -2.78 -5.90
CA THR A 141 -10.52 -1.97 -5.78
C THR A 141 -11.57 -2.25 -6.87
N PRO A 142 -11.23 -2.30 -8.18
CA PRO A 142 -12.26 -2.48 -9.21
C PRO A 142 -12.90 -3.86 -9.25
N SER A 143 -12.15 -4.90 -8.89
CA SER A 143 -12.63 -6.29 -8.91
C SER A 143 -13.14 -6.79 -7.57
N GLY A 144 -12.68 -6.17 -6.46
CA GLY A 144 -12.90 -6.66 -5.11
C GLY A 144 -12.08 -7.92 -4.79
N THR A 145 -11.09 -8.24 -5.62
CA THR A 145 -10.21 -9.39 -5.40
C THR A 145 -9.27 -9.12 -4.24
N VAL A 146 -9.16 -10.07 -3.33
CA VAL A 146 -8.24 -10.02 -2.18
C VAL A 146 -7.11 -11.01 -2.40
N ASN A 147 -5.88 -10.53 -2.40
CA ASN A 147 -4.70 -11.38 -2.52
C ASN A 147 -4.28 -11.93 -1.16
N PRO A 148 -3.80 -13.18 -1.07
CA PRO A 148 -3.46 -13.86 0.18
C PRO A 148 -2.08 -13.40 0.70
N ILE A 149 -1.98 -12.15 1.15
CA ILE A 149 -0.71 -11.57 1.61
C ILE A 149 -0.07 -12.33 2.76
N GLU A 150 -0.88 -13.04 3.57
CA GLU A 150 -0.43 -13.89 4.66
C GLU A 150 0.39 -15.10 4.17
N GLU A 151 0.19 -15.51 2.91
CA GLU A 151 0.97 -16.56 2.24
C GLU A 151 2.09 -15.96 1.40
N LEU A 152 1.83 -14.87 0.68
CA LEU A 152 2.76 -14.25 -0.27
C LEU A 152 3.95 -13.58 0.43
N CYS A 153 3.71 -12.80 1.50
CA CYS A 153 4.79 -12.10 2.19
C CYS A 153 5.82 -13.05 2.85
N PRO A 154 5.43 -14.17 3.48
CA PRO A 154 6.40 -15.16 3.95
C PRO A 154 7.26 -15.77 2.85
N ILE A 155 6.72 -15.96 1.64
CA ILE A 155 7.51 -16.43 0.48
C ILE A 155 8.60 -15.42 0.16
N ALA A 156 8.26 -14.14 -0.03
CA ALA A 156 9.24 -13.10 -0.31
C ALA A 156 10.31 -13.02 0.80
N LYS A 157 9.90 -13.07 2.05
CA LYS A 157 10.81 -13.05 3.19
C LYS A 157 11.77 -14.24 3.22
N LYS A 158 11.31 -15.44 2.87
CA LYS A 158 12.12 -16.67 2.76
C LYS A 158 13.24 -16.49 1.74
N HIS A 159 12.97 -15.77 0.66
CA HIS A 159 13.93 -15.47 -0.40
C HIS A 159 14.75 -14.17 -0.15
N GLY A 160 14.58 -13.55 1.03
CA GLY A 160 15.33 -12.34 1.41
C GLY A 160 14.85 -11.05 0.74
N ALA A 161 13.69 -11.08 0.09
CA ALA A 161 13.12 -9.92 -0.57
C ALA A 161 12.28 -9.06 0.41
N LEU A 162 12.30 -7.74 0.19
CA LEU A 162 11.38 -6.81 0.83
C LEU A 162 9.98 -6.95 0.20
N THR A 163 8.94 -6.59 0.96
CA THR A 163 7.56 -6.57 0.46
C THR A 163 6.98 -5.17 0.54
N ILE A 164 6.35 -4.73 -0.53
CA ILE A 164 5.52 -3.53 -0.58
C ILE A 164 4.08 -3.99 -0.77
N VAL A 165 3.22 -3.66 0.18
CA VAL A 165 1.80 -4.05 0.17
C VAL A 165 0.94 -2.81 0.12
N ASP A 166 0.16 -2.69 -0.93
CA ASP A 166 -0.88 -1.67 -1.07
C ASP A 166 -2.19 -2.14 -0.41
#